data_b90d4783994bef49e3d91e77e983e8ec
#
_entry.id   b90d4783994bef49e3d91e77e983e8ec
#
_cell.length_a   1.000
_cell.length_b   1.000
_cell.length_c   1.000
_cell.angle_alpha   90.00
_cell.angle_beta   90.00
_cell.angle_gamma   90.00
#
_symmetry.space_group_name_H-M   'P 1'
#
loop_
_entity.id
_entity.type
_entity.pdbx_description
1 polymer ?
#
loop_
_entity_poly.entity_id
_entity_poly.type
_entity_poly.pdbx_seq_one_letter_code
_entity_poly.pdbx_strand_id
1 'polypeptide(L)'
;GQRQRVGLMRALMLDPPLLLMDEPLGALDPIIRSQLQEDLKRIFERLRKTVLLVTHDMGEAAYLGQEILLMRAGHVVQRGPLEDLIHRPADPFVTEFLRAQRPPRQLARLAEPA
;
A
#
# COMPACT_ATOMS: atom_id res chain seq x y z
N GLY A 1 -4.40 16.53 5.32
CA GLY A 1 -3.77 16.82 4.09
C GLY A 1 -2.47 17.57 4.20
N GLN A 2 -2.53 18.84 4.54
CA GLN A 2 -1.32 19.69 4.52
C GLN A 2 -0.27 19.27 5.55
N ARG A 3 -0.70 18.79 6.72
CA ARG A 3 0.23 18.33 7.75
C ARG A 3 1.00 17.11 7.30
N GLN A 4 0.33 16.17 6.61
CA GLN A 4 0.97 14.99 6.08
C GLN A 4 1.97 15.36 4.97
N ARG A 5 1.61 16.31 4.11
CA ARG A 5 2.52 16.80 3.07
C ARG A 5 3.78 17.43 3.66
N VAL A 6 3.61 18.27 4.69
CA VAL A 6 4.75 18.89 5.36
C VAL A 6 5.64 17.85 6.02
N GLY A 7 5.05 16.88 6.72
CA GLY A 7 5.80 15.80 7.34
C GLY A 7 6.60 14.98 6.34
N LEU A 8 5.98 14.65 5.19
CA LEU A 8 6.64 13.93 4.11
C LEU A 8 7.79 14.74 3.52
N MET A 9 7.57 16.03 3.26
CA MET A 9 8.60 16.92 2.73
C MET A 9 9.80 17.01 3.67
N ARG A 10 9.56 17.12 4.98
CA ARG A 10 10.64 17.13 5.98
C ARG A 10 11.44 15.83 5.96
N ALA A 11 10.76 14.70 5.88
CA ALA A 11 11.43 13.39 5.82
C ALA A 11 12.29 13.29 4.56
N LEU A 12 11.78 13.75 3.43
CA LEU A 12 12.51 13.72 2.16
C LEU A 12 13.72 14.66 2.14
N MET A 13 13.64 15.80 2.82
CA MET A 13 14.75 16.75 2.89
C MET A 13 15.97 16.19 3.60
N LEU A 14 15.78 15.21 4.47
CA LEU A 14 16.89 14.52 5.14
C LEU A 14 17.59 13.53 4.22
N ASP A 15 17.04 13.26 3.04
CA ASP A 15 17.58 12.35 2.04
C ASP A 15 17.97 10.98 2.62
N PRO A 16 17.04 10.28 3.31
CA PRO A 16 17.36 9.01 3.94
C PRO A 16 17.47 7.89 2.88
N PRO A 17 18.33 6.89 3.11
CA PRO A 17 18.39 5.72 2.23
C PRO A 17 17.15 4.84 2.32
N LEU A 18 16.44 4.89 3.43
CA LEU A 18 15.21 4.16 3.68
C LEU A 18 14.19 5.11 4.28
N LEU A 19 13.02 5.16 3.68
CA LEU A 19 11.89 5.93 4.20
C LEU A 19 10.84 4.96 4.75
N LEU A 20 10.52 5.10 6.02
CA LEU A 20 9.49 4.30 6.67
C LEU A 20 8.26 5.16 6.91
N MET A 21 7.11 4.70 6.41
CA MET A 21 5.82 5.37 6.59
C MET A 21 4.81 4.42 7.20
N ASP A 22 4.25 4.80 8.32
CA ASP A 22 3.27 3.98 9.05
C ASP A 22 1.89 4.62 8.93
N GLU A 23 1.04 4.02 8.14
CA GLU A 23 -0.35 4.43 7.88
C GLU A 23 -0.48 5.94 7.58
N PRO A 24 0.27 6.46 6.59
CA PRO A 24 0.34 7.90 6.38
C PRO A 24 -0.98 8.54 5.97
N LEU A 25 -1.93 7.77 5.46
CA LEU A 25 -3.21 8.27 4.95
C LEU A 25 -4.41 7.81 5.77
N GLY A 26 -4.19 7.17 6.92
CA GLY A 26 -5.23 6.49 7.68
C GLY A 26 -6.36 7.37 8.21
N ALA A 27 -6.06 8.62 8.55
CA ALA A 27 -7.02 9.50 9.23
C ALA A 27 -7.66 10.55 8.29
N LEU A 28 -7.45 10.44 6.99
CA LEU A 28 -7.89 11.45 6.03
C LEU A 28 -9.26 11.11 5.43
N ASP A 29 -10.01 12.15 5.05
CA ASP A 29 -11.25 11.94 4.31
C ASP A 29 -10.95 11.39 2.90
N PRO A 30 -11.96 10.77 2.22
CA PRO A 30 -11.72 10.08 0.96
C PRO A 30 -11.16 10.94 -0.17
N ILE A 31 -11.56 12.19 -0.26
CA ILE A 31 -11.11 13.07 -1.35
C ILE A 31 -9.65 13.46 -1.14
N ILE A 32 -9.29 13.89 0.05
CA ILE A 32 -7.93 14.28 0.39
C ILE A 32 -7.01 13.06 0.33
N ARG A 33 -7.50 11.92 0.80
CA ARG A 33 -6.76 10.66 0.75
C ARG A 33 -6.40 10.29 -0.69
N SER A 34 -7.35 10.38 -1.61
CA SER A 34 -7.14 10.09 -3.02
C SER A 34 -6.09 11.01 -3.64
N GLN A 35 -6.17 12.30 -3.34
CA GLN A 35 -5.20 13.29 -3.83
C GLN A 35 -3.79 13.00 -3.33
N LEU A 36 -3.66 12.67 -2.04
CA LEU A 36 -2.36 12.35 -1.45
C LEU A 36 -1.80 11.03 -1.96
N GLN A 37 -2.65 10.05 -2.24
CA GLN A 37 -2.21 8.81 -2.88
C GLN A 37 -1.56 9.09 -4.23
N GLU A 38 -2.19 9.94 -5.04
CA GLU A 38 -1.62 10.33 -6.33
C GLU A 38 -0.29 11.06 -6.18
N ASP A 39 -0.21 11.99 -5.23
CA ASP A 39 1.02 12.74 -4.95
C ASP A 39 2.14 11.80 -4.50
N LEU A 40 1.85 10.88 -3.58
CA LEU A 40 2.82 9.91 -3.09
C LEU A 40 3.32 9.00 -4.20
N LYS A 41 2.42 8.53 -5.06
CA LYS A 41 2.82 7.68 -6.18
C LYS A 41 3.80 8.39 -7.08
N ARG A 42 3.54 9.64 -7.43
CA ARG A 42 4.45 10.43 -8.25
C ARG A 42 5.80 10.64 -7.58
N ILE A 43 5.78 10.92 -6.29
CA ILE A 43 7.02 11.10 -5.53
C ILE A 43 7.82 9.80 -5.50
N PHE A 44 7.20 8.67 -5.20
CA PHE A 44 7.87 7.38 -5.12
C PHE A 44 8.46 6.95 -6.46
N GLU A 45 7.79 7.25 -7.57
CA GLU A 45 8.30 6.96 -8.91
C GLU A 45 9.57 7.73 -9.25
N ARG A 46 9.70 8.94 -8.69
CA ARG A 46 10.88 9.80 -8.91
C ARG A 46 12.01 9.52 -7.94
N LEU A 47 11.69 9.01 -6.76
CA LEU A 47 12.68 8.70 -5.76
C LEU A 47 13.37 7.37 -6.08
N ARG A 48 14.69 7.37 -6.03
CA ARG A 48 15.46 6.13 -6.09
C ARG A 48 15.83 5.68 -4.69
N LYS A 49 14.83 5.59 -3.84
CA LYS A 49 14.96 5.24 -2.43
C LYS A 49 14.11 4.03 -2.14
N THR A 50 14.51 3.27 -1.13
CA THR A 50 13.66 2.22 -0.60
C THR A 50 12.61 2.84 0.29
N VAL A 51 11.34 2.55 0.01
CA VAL A 51 10.22 3.01 0.83
C VAL A 51 9.51 1.80 1.39
N LEU A 52 9.35 1.77 2.70
CA LEU A 52 8.53 0.78 3.39
C LEU A 52 7.28 1.48 3.89
N LEU A 53 6.15 1.13 3.30
CA LEU A 53 4.85 1.69 3.64
C LEU A 53 4.03 0.65 4.39
N VAL A 54 3.63 0.97 5.62
CA VAL A 54 2.76 0.11 6.41
C VAL A 54 1.33 0.62 6.30
N THR A 55 0.42 -0.23 5.89
CA THR A 55 -1.00 0.09 5.76
C THR A 55 -1.83 -1.17 5.94
N HIS A 56 -3.06 -1.00 6.42
CA HIS A 56 -4.04 -2.09 6.45
C HIS A 56 -5.02 -2.00 5.27
N ASP A 57 -4.87 -1.00 4.42
CA ASP A 57 -5.69 -0.84 3.21
C ASP A 57 -4.98 -1.47 2.02
N MET A 58 -5.51 -2.59 1.54
CA MET A 58 -4.91 -3.33 0.43
C MET A 58 -4.90 -2.54 -0.87
N GLY A 59 -5.89 -1.69 -1.10
CA GLY A 59 -5.93 -0.82 -2.28
C GLY A 59 -4.79 0.19 -2.29
N GLU A 60 -4.48 0.75 -1.12
CA GLU A 60 -3.34 1.65 -0.96
C GLU A 60 -2.02 0.91 -1.20
N ALA A 61 -1.88 -0.28 -0.61
CA ALA A 61 -0.70 -1.11 -0.81
C ALA A 61 -0.50 -1.46 -2.28
N ALA A 62 -1.57 -1.83 -2.97
CA ALA A 62 -1.51 -2.19 -4.38
C ALA A 62 -1.20 -1.00 -5.28
N TYR A 63 -1.72 0.17 -4.94
CA TYR A 63 -1.52 1.37 -5.74
C TYR A 63 -0.12 1.93 -5.60
N LEU A 64 0.43 1.94 -4.38
CA LEU A 64 1.71 2.57 -4.08
C LEU A 64 2.89 1.61 -4.11
N GLY A 65 2.66 0.34 -3.79
CA GLY A 65 3.72 -0.64 -3.64
C GLY A 65 4.05 -1.40 -4.90
N GLN A 66 5.32 -1.72 -5.08
CA GLN A 66 5.78 -2.65 -6.11
C GLN A 66 5.68 -4.08 -5.63
N GLU A 67 5.89 -4.29 -4.34
CA GLU A 67 5.85 -5.58 -3.69
C GLU A 67 5.07 -5.46 -2.39
N ILE A 68 4.22 -6.42 -2.12
CA ILE A 68 3.40 -6.44 -0.92
C ILE A 68 3.90 -7.54 0.00
N LEU A 69 4.07 -7.19 1.29
CA LEU A 69 4.33 -8.16 2.34
C LEU A 69 3.07 -8.24 3.20
N LEU A 70 2.36 -9.36 3.14
CA LEU A 70 1.21 -9.60 4.00
C LEU A 70 1.69 -10.25 5.28
N MET A 71 1.36 -9.62 6.41
CA MET A 71 1.82 -10.08 7.71
C MET A 71 0.64 -10.49 8.59
N ARG A 72 0.89 -11.45 9.46
CA ARG A 72 -0.06 -11.89 10.48
C ARG A 72 0.71 -12.35 11.71
N ALA A 73 0.30 -11.84 12.87
CA ALA A 73 0.89 -12.24 14.14
C ALA A 73 2.43 -12.19 14.15
N GLY A 74 2.98 -11.12 13.58
CA GLY A 74 4.43 -10.90 13.55
C GLY A 74 5.20 -11.70 12.51
N HIS A 75 4.50 -12.43 11.64
CA HIS A 75 5.12 -13.24 10.59
C HIS A 75 4.69 -12.79 9.21
N VAL A 76 5.60 -12.92 8.24
CA VAL A 76 5.27 -12.71 6.83
C VAL A 76 4.54 -13.96 6.32
N VAL A 77 3.29 -13.79 5.93
CA VAL A 77 2.48 -14.88 5.37
C VAL A 77 2.79 -15.07 3.90
N GLN A 78 2.87 -13.98 3.15
CA GLN A 78 3.19 -14.02 1.74
C GLN A 78 3.83 -12.70 1.31
N ARG A 79 4.65 -12.79 0.30
CA ARG A 79 5.38 -11.66 -0.29
C ARG A 79 5.28 -11.75 -1.80
N GLY A 80 5.05 -10.61 -2.45
CA GLY A 80 5.02 -10.54 -3.91
C GLY A 80 4.10 -9.45 -4.43
N PRO A 81 3.89 -9.40 -5.76
CA PRO A 81 2.92 -8.48 -6.34
C PRO A 81 1.50 -8.89 -5.98
N LEU A 82 0.57 -7.96 -6.08
CA LEU A 82 -0.84 -8.23 -5.75
C LEU A 82 -1.40 -9.44 -6.52
N GLU A 83 -1.00 -9.59 -7.77
CA GLU A 83 -1.45 -10.71 -8.60
C GLU A 83 -1.14 -12.06 -7.97
N ASP A 84 0.02 -12.20 -7.35
CA ASP A 84 0.40 -13.45 -6.69
C ASP A 84 -0.45 -13.72 -5.45
N LEU A 85 -0.81 -12.66 -4.71
CA LEU A 85 -1.68 -12.81 -3.56
C LEU A 85 -3.10 -13.24 -3.97
N ILE A 86 -3.58 -12.74 -5.10
CA ILE A 86 -4.91 -13.06 -5.61
C ILE A 86 -4.94 -14.45 -6.25
N HIS A 87 -4.01 -14.75 -7.15
CA HIS A 87 -4.04 -15.95 -7.98
C HIS A 87 -3.27 -17.14 -7.42
N ARG A 88 -2.28 -16.89 -6.57
CA ARG A 88 -1.42 -17.91 -5.99
C ARG A 88 -1.26 -17.71 -4.49
N PRO A 89 -2.39 -17.67 -3.73
CA PRO A 89 -2.29 -17.43 -2.29
C PRO A 89 -1.53 -18.58 -1.61
N ALA A 90 -0.61 -18.19 -0.74
CA ALA A 90 0.21 -19.17 0.00
C ALA A 90 -0.57 -19.86 1.11
N ASP A 91 -1.70 -19.27 1.52
CA ASP A 91 -2.49 -19.72 2.67
C ASP A 91 -3.93 -19.23 2.47
N PRO A 92 -4.96 -19.97 2.91
CA PRO A 92 -6.35 -19.51 2.84
C PRO A 92 -6.58 -18.14 3.50
N PHE A 93 -5.79 -17.80 4.49
CA PHE A 93 -5.85 -16.48 5.14
C PHE A 93 -5.66 -15.34 4.14
N VAL A 94 -4.80 -15.50 3.16
CA VAL A 94 -4.54 -14.47 2.14
C VAL A 94 -5.83 -14.13 1.40
N THR A 95 -6.55 -15.14 0.94
CA THR A 95 -7.82 -14.95 0.24
C THR A 95 -8.87 -14.31 1.14
N GLU A 96 -8.98 -14.77 2.37
CA GLU A 96 -9.92 -14.20 3.34
C GLU A 96 -9.61 -12.74 3.64
N PHE A 97 -8.34 -12.43 3.83
CA PHE A 97 -7.92 -11.06 4.10
C PHE A 97 -8.28 -10.12 2.94
N LEU A 98 -8.01 -10.53 1.72
CA LEU A 98 -8.33 -9.74 0.53
C LEU A 98 -9.83 -9.52 0.38
N ARG A 99 -10.63 -10.54 0.61
CA ARG A 99 -12.09 -10.43 0.53
C ARG A 99 -12.68 -9.50 1.58
N ALA A 100 -12.14 -9.52 2.78
CA ALA A 100 -12.59 -8.69 3.88
C ALA A 100 -12.27 -7.21 3.68
N GLN A 101 -11.21 -6.91 2.94
CA GLN A 101 -10.71 -5.55 2.74
C GLN A 101 -11.53 -4.74 1.76
N ARG A 102 -12.15 -5.39 0.77
CA ARG A 102 -12.76 -4.70 -0.36
C ARG A 102 -14.17 -5.21 -0.64
N PRO A 103 -15.04 -4.34 -1.18
CA PRO A 103 -16.30 -4.81 -1.76
C PRO A 103 -16.02 -5.87 -2.81
N PRO A 104 -16.87 -6.92 -2.88
CA PRO A 104 -16.64 -8.03 -3.83
C PRO A 104 -16.42 -7.62 -5.28
N ARG A 105 -17.08 -6.55 -5.71
CA ARG A 105 -16.92 -6.02 -7.07
C ARG A 105 -15.50 -5.63 -7.41
N GLN A 106 -14.82 -4.96 -6.49
CA GLN A 106 -13.47 -4.46 -6.75
C GLN A 106 -12.46 -5.61 -6.79
N LEU A 107 -12.62 -6.58 -5.91
CA LEU A 107 -11.77 -7.75 -5.91
C LEU A 107 -12.01 -8.61 -7.15
N ALA A 108 -13.24 -8.74 -7.58
CA ALA A 108 -13.57 -9.47 -8.80
C ALA A 108 -12.87 -8.87 -10.01
N ARG A 109 -12.84 -7.54 -10.12
CA ARG A 109 -12.13 -6.85 -11.20
C ARG A 109 -10.64 -7.11 -11.19
N LEU A 110 -10.03 -7.11 -10.01
CA LEU A 110 -8.60 -7.37 -9.86
C LEU A 110 -8.25 -8.82 -10.18
N ALA A 111 -9.17 -9.74 -9.95
CA ALA A 111 -8.98 -11.16 -10.18
C ALA A 111 -9.33 -11.61 -11.60
N GLU A 112 -10.01 -10.76 -12.38
CA GLU A 112 -10.37 -11.10 -13.76
C GLU A 112 -9.12 -11.20 -14.64
N PRO A 113 -9.01 -12.22 -15.47
CA PRO A 113 -7.96 -12.27 -16.48
C PRO A 113 -8.14 -11.12 -17.48
N ALA A 114 -7.04 -10.51 -17.85
CA ALA A 114 -7.03 -9.38 -18.78
C ALA A 114 -7.61 -9.74 -20.14
#